data_0b848847c48315bb32d2c436de498eb5
#
_entry.id   0b848847c48315bb32d2c436de498eb5
#
_cell.length_a   1.000
_cell.length_b   1.000
_cell.length_c   1.000
_cell.angle_alpha   90.00
_cell.angle_beta   90.00
_cell.angle_gamma   90.00
#
_symmetry.space_group_name_H-M   'P 1'
#
loop_
_entity.id
_entity.type
_entity.pdbx_description
1 polymer ?
#
loop_
_entity_poly.entity_id
_entity_poly.type
_entity_poly.pdbx_seq_one_letter_code
_entity_poly.pdbx_strand_id
1 'polypeptide(L)'
;MKLGVDPTAPDIHLGHTVAIEKLRQFQELGHQAVLLIGDFTATIGDPSGRSVTRPPLSREQVLENAETYTKQAFKILDRDKTEIVYNGDWFRKMTYEEVLKLNSRVTMQQMLAREDFKARVEGGKEVRLHEMQYPIMQGWDSVEIRADVELGGTDQLFNILVGRDLQKEEGMLPQIAMTMPLLEGLDGVRKMSKSYGNYVGVDEAPEMMFGKMMSASDELMDRYYLVLLGEKRDMGLHPMEAKKLLAWKITARYHDSAAADTARSDWETRFSKRDLAAADLPEVEIASLPADMNALALVSFLFENVFQVKKSNGVLRKEHFTPGAIQLNDVKMTDPSAVLELAPGSVLRLSKKHAVRFK
;
A
#
# COMPACT_ATOMS: atom_id res chain seq x y z
N MET A 1 23.36 5.56 -2.40
CA MET A 1 21.98 5.91 -1.98
C MET A 1 21.33 4.70 -1.35
N LYS A 2 20.95 4.81 -0.08
CA LYS A 2 20.28 3.71 0.68
C LYS A 2 18.78 3.97 0.77
N LEU A 3 17.99 2.94 0.56
CA LEU A 3 16.60 2.86 1.00
C LEU A 3 16.42 1.55 1.77
N GLY A 4 16.15 1.63 3.07
CA GLY A 4 15.85 0.48 3.92
C GLY A 4 14.36 0.17 3.91
N VAL A 5 14.02 -1.11 3.82
CA VAL A 5 12.65 -1.60 3.86
C VAL A 5 12.54 -2.87 4.69
N ASP A 6 11.57 -2.90 5.59
CA ASP A 6 11.22 -4.11 6.34
C ASP A 6 10.09 -4.84 5.62
N PRO A 7 10.29 -6.06 5.11
CA PRO A 7 9.29 -6.80 4.38
C PRO A 7 8.24 -7.41 5.34
N THR A 8 7.51 -6.54 6.04
CA THR A 8 6.49 -6.95 7.02
C THR A 8 5.15 -7.34 6.39
N ALA A 9 5.04 -7.18 5.07
CA ALA A 9 3.93 -7.62 4.23
C ALA A 9 4.41 -7.80 2.79
N PRO A 10 3.86 -8.76 2.01
CA PRO A 10 4.41 -9.13 0.71
C PRO A 10 4.30 -8.04 -0.36
N ASP A 11 3.33 -7.13 -0.30
CA ASP A 11 3.08 -6.23 -1.42
C ASP A 11 3.47 -4.78 -1.14
N ILE A 12 3.90 -4.11 -2.20
CA ILE A 12 4.14 -2.67 -2.27
C ILE A 12 2.82 -1.96 -2.62
N HIS A 13 2.55 -0.83 -1.98
CA HIS A 13 1.48 0.09 -2.37
C HIS A 13 2.05 1.45 -2.76
N LEU A 14 1.24 2.30 -3.40
CA LEU A 14 1.69 3.60 -3.92
C LEU A 14 2.39 4.50 -2.87
N GLY A 15 2.09 4.34 -1.58
CA GLY A 15 2.82 5.05 -0.52
C GLY A 15 4.29 4.67 -0.43
N HIS A 16 4.64 3.40 -0.67
CA HIS A 16 6.04 2.94 -0.69
C HIS A 16 6.77 3.42 -1.95
N THR A 17 6.04 3.53 -3.07
CA THR A 17 6.66 3.89 -4.35
C THR A 17 7.21 5.30 -4.37
N VAL A 18 6.77 6.19 -3.48
CA VAL A 18 7.28 7.57 -3.36
C VAL A 18 8.79 7.59 -3.11
N ALA A 19 9.27 6.78 -2.16
CA ALA A 19 10.70 6.68 -1.87
C ALA A 19 11.45 5.85 -2.93
N ILE A 20 10.82 4.78 -3.45
CA ILE A 20 11.43 3.92 -4.50
C ILE A 20 11.61 4.71 -5.81
N GLU A 21 10.63 5.54 -6.20
CA GLU A 21 10.74 6.42 -7.37
C GLU A 21 11.84 7.48 -7.19
N LYS A 22 12.04 7.99 -5.98
CA LYS A 22 13.15 8.89 -5.69
C LYS A 22 14.48 8.16 -5.86
N LEU A 23 14.59 6.93 -5.37
CA LEU A 23 15.79 6.11 -5.57
C LEU A 23 16.08 5.87 -7.07
N ARG A 24 15.04 5.59 -7.89
CA ARG A 24 15.15 5.47 -9.33
C ARG A 24 15.69 6.74 -10.00
N GLN A 25 15.19 7.92 -9.59
CA GLN A 25 15.70 9.20 -10.10
C GLN A 25 17.20 9.36 -9.84
N PHE A 26 17.72 8.90 -8.72
CA PHE A 26 19.16 8.89 -8.45
C PHE A 26 19.91 7.87 -9.32
N GLN A 27 19.31 6.70 -9.59
CA GLN A 27 19.89 5.74 -10.56
C GLN A 27 20.04 6.36 -11.94
N GLU A 28 19.05 7.11 -12.41
CA GLU A 28 19.10 7.80 -13.71
C GLU A 28 20.22 8.84 -13.79
N LEU A 29 20.58 9.44 -12.66
CA LEU A 29 21.71 10.37 -12.53
C LEU A 29 23.05 9.65 -12.36
N GLY A 30 23.09 8.32 -12.39
CA GLY A 30 24.30 7.51 -12.31
C GLY A 30 24.75 7.17 -10.89
N HIS A 31 23.92 7.41 -9.86
CA HIS A 31 24.22 7.00 -8.50
C HIS A 31 23.92 5.52 -8.25
N GLN A 32 24.75 4.87 -7.42
CA GLN A 32 24.51 3.52 -6.95
C GLN A 32 23.29 3.49 -6.01
N ALA A 33 22.27 2.72 -6.39
CA ALA A 33 21.12 2.46 -5.53
C ALA A 33 21.36 1.21 -4.69
N VAL A 34 21.10 1.31 -3.39
CA VAL A 34 21.13 0.18 -2.45
C VAL A 34 19.74 0.03 -1.85
N LEU A 35 19.07 -1.07 -2.17
CA LEU A 35 17.84 -1.49 -1.53
C LEU A 35 18.19 -2.44 -0.38
N LEU A 36 18.13 -1.93 0.83
CA LEU A 36 18.44 -2.71 2.02
C LEU A 36 17.17 -3.39 2.52
N ILE A 37 17.21 -4.70 2.59
CA ILE A 37 16.14 -5.54 3.13
C ILE A 37 16.41 -5.78 4.62
N GLY A 38 15.53 -5.27 5.46
CA GLY A 38 15.58 -5.44 6.90
C GLY A 38 15.07 -6.81 7.34
N ASP A 39 15.76 -7.88 6.93
CA ASP A 39 15.36 -9.25 7.28
C ASP A 39 15.67 -9.62 8.73
N PHE A 40 16.46 -8.81 9.41
CA PHE A 40 16.65 -8.90 10.86
C PHE A 40 15.74 -7.90 11.58
N THR A 41 15.73 -6.65 11.18
CA THR A 41 14.91 -5.59 11.80
C THR A 41 13.41 -5.85 11.70
N ALA A 42 12.95 -6.49 10.64
CA ALA A 42 11.54 -6.91 10.50
C ALA A 42 11.06 -7.85 11.63
N THR A 43 11.97 -8.62 12.24
CA THR A 43 11.64 -9.48 13.38
C THR A 43 11.39 -8.69 14.67
N ILE A 44 11.92 -7.47 14.76
CA ILE A 44 11.70 -6.52 15.86
C ILE A 44 10.45 -5.68 15.57
N GLY A 45 10.36 -5.16 14.36
CA GLY A 45 9.30 -4.28 13.86
C GLY A 45 9.56 -2.80 14.17
N ASP A 46 9.43 -1.98 13.13
CA ASP A 46 9.60 -0.53 13.23
C ASP A 46 8.53 0.08 14.14
N PRO A 47 8.93 0.76 15.24
CA PRO A 47 8.01 1.46 16.13
C PRO A 47 7.46 2.77 15.54
N SER A 48 7.98 3.29 14.42
CA SER A 48 7.61 4.58 13.83
C SER A 48 6.11 4.74 13.60
N GLY A 49 5.54 5.79 14.19
CA GLY A 49 4.14 6.17 13.99
C GLY A 49 3.12 5.17 14.53
N ARG A 50 3.46 4.39 15.56
CA ARG A 50 2.59 3.34 16.12
C ARG A 50 2.36 3.51 17.61
N SER A 51 1.19 3.08 18.02
CA SER A 51 0.78 3.06 19.42
C SER A 51 0.89 1.68 20.09
N VAL A 52 1.23 0.63 19.33
CA VAL A 52 1.27 -0.78 19.80
C VAL A 52 2.39 -1.54 19.07
N THR A 53 3.07 -2.44 19.77
CA THR A 53 4.09 -3.34 19.23
C THR A 53 3.49 -4.35 18.23
N ARG A 54 4.16 -4.61 17.10
CA ARG A 54 3.77 -5.67 16.17
C ARG A 54 4.06 -7.06 16.74
N PRO A 55 3.23 -8.07 16.40
CA PRO A 55 3.65 -9.45 16.55
C PRO A 55 4.92 -9.69 15.72
N PRO A 56 5.93 -10.39 16.28
CA PRO A 56 7.14 -10.73 15.55
C PRO A 56 6.81 -11.70 14.39
N LEU A 57 7.43 -11.46 13.23
CA LEU A 57 7.38 -12.39 12.09
C LEU A 57 8.46 -13.45 12.23
N SER A 58 8.23 -14.66 11.71
CA SER A 58 9.31 -15.65 11.56
C SER A 58 10.24 -15.22 10.43
N ARG A 59 11.49 -15.75 10.49
CA ARG A 59 12.49 -15.47 9.44
C ARG A 59 12.01 -15.92 8.06
N GLU A 60 11.37 -17.08 8.00
CA GLU A 60 10.84 -17.65 6.76
C GLU A 60 9.79 -16.71 6.14
N GLN A 61 8.86 -16.22 6.95
CA GLN A 61 7.85 -15.24 6.51
C GLN A 61 8.48 -13.94 6.00
N VAL A 62 9.54 -13.47 6.69
CA VAL A 62 10.25 -12.25 6.27
C VAL A 62 10.95 -12.46 4.93
N LEU A 63 11.59 -13.61 4.70
CA LEU A 63 12.28 -13.90 3.44
C LEU A 63 11.29 -14.09 2.27
N GLU A 64 10.17 -14.76 2.48
CA GLU A 64 9.10 -14.89 1.49
C GLU A 64 8.53 -13.52 1.10
N ASN A 65 8.24 -12.67 2.08
CA ASN A 65 7.80 -11.32 1.84
C ASN A 65 8.87 -10.48 1.10
N ALA A 66 10.15 -10.67 1.44
CA ALA A 66 11.26 -9.97 0.81
C ALA A 66 11.39 -10.29 -0.68
N GLU A 67 11.19 -11.55 -1.07
CA GLU A 67 11.20 -11.95 -2.47
C GLU A 67 10.11 -11.23 -3.27
N THR A 68 8.88 -11.24 -2.76
CA THR A 68 7.75 -10.56 -3.40
C THR A 68 7.97 -9.04 -3.45
N TYR A 69 8.44 -8.45 -2.33
CA TYR A 69 8.74 -7.02 -2.25
C TYR A 69 9.80 -6.60 -3.27
N THR A 70 10.87 -7.36 -3.36
CA THR A 70 11.97 -7.11 -4.30
C THR A 70 11.50 -7.20 -5.75
N LYS A 71 10.71 -8.24 -6.09
CA LYS A 71 10.11 -8.38 -7.43
C LYS A 71 9.26 -7.17 -7.81
N GLN A 72 8.46 -6.67 -6.88
CA GLN A 72 7.63 -5.49 -7.12
C GLN A 72 8.45 -4.20 -7.19
N ALA A 73 9.50 -4.05 -6.37
CA ALA A 73 10.40 -2.91 -6.43
C ALA A 73 11.09 -2.78 -7.81
N PHE A 74 11.39 -3.90 -8.46
CA PHE A 74 11.95 -3.92 -9.81
C PHE A 74 10.96 -3.59 -10.94
N LYS A 75 9.70 -3.33 -10.66
CA LYS A 75 8.81 -2.63 -11.60
C LYS A 75 9.18 -1.15 -11.73
N ILE A 76 9.97 -0.63 -10.79
CA ILE A 76 10.34 0.78 -10.71
C ILE A 76 11.85 0.94 -10.87
N LEU A 77 12.64 0.15 -10.15
CA LEU A 77 14.09 0.23 -10.15
C LEU A 77 14.72 -0.57 -11.30
N ASP A 78 15.81 -0.06 -11.83
CA ASP A 78 16.69 -0.78 -12.74
C ASP A 78 17.45 -1.86 -11.94
N ARG A 79 17.24 -3.12 -12.31
CA ARG A 79 17.83 -4.27 -11.60
C ARG A 79 19.35 -4.27 -11.65
N ASP A 80 19.92 -3.91 -12.79
CA ASP A 80 21.36 -3.96 -13.01
C ASP A 80 22.12 -2.82 -12.29
N LYS A 81 21.38 -1.80 -11.84
CA LYS A 81 21.89 -0.65 -11.09
C LYS A 81 21.46 -0.65 -9.62
N THR A 82 20.83 -1.73 -9.15
CA THR A 82 20.37 -1.86 -7.77
C THR A 82 21.13 -2.96 -7.06
N GLU A 83 21.83 -2.60 -6.00
CA GLU A 83 22.39 -3.56 -5.05
C GLU A 83 21.34 -3.91 -4.00
N ILE A 84 21.12 -5.21 -3.78
CA ILE A 84 20.25 -5.72 -2.72
C ILE A 84 21.13 -6.21 -1.58
N VAL A 85 20.88 -5.70 -0.37
CA VAL A 85 21.64 -6.05 0.84
C VAL A 85 20.67 -6.49 1.93
N TYR A 86 21.06 -7.46 2.73
CA TYR A 86 20.26 -7.95 3.85
C TYR A 86 20.95 -7.61 5.17
N ASN A 87 20.28 -6.91 6.08
CA ASN A 87 20.89 -6.50 7.34
C ASN A 87 21.13 -7.67 8.32
N GLY A 88 20.50 -8.81 8.09
CA GLY A 88 20.85 -10.04 8.78
C GLY A 88 22.29 -10.53 8.54
N ASP A 89 22.94 -10.05 7.48
CA ASP A 89 24.32 -10.45 7.15
C ASP A 89 25.34 -10.00 8.18
N TRP A 90 25.10 -8.88 8.83
CA TRP A 90 25.92 -8.38 9.95
C TRP A 90 25.28 -8.61 11.31
N PHE A 91 23.99 -8.33 11.53
CA PHE A 91 23.39 -8.46 12.85
C PHE A 91 23.40 -9.89 13.41
N ARG A 92 23.26 -10.92 12.57
CA ARG A 92 23.35 -12.33 13.02
C ARG A 92 24.74 -12.78 13.40
N LYS A 93 25.78 -12.05 12.99
CA LYS A 93 27.17 -12.32 13.32
C LYS A 93 27.65 -11.57 14.53
N MET A 94 26.93 -10.48 14.92
CA MET A 94 27.29 -9.69 16.09
C MET A 94 27.22 -10.54 17.35
N THR A 95 28.28 -10.45 18.12
CA THR A 95 28.33 -10.99 19.47
C THR A 95 27.53 -10.08 20.41
N TYR A 96 27.11 -10.61 21.56
CA TYR A 96 26.44 -9.81 22.56
C TYR A 96 27.29 -8.62 23.06
N GLU A 97 28.62 -8.80 23.13
CA GLU A 97 29.55 -7.72 23.48
C GLU A 97 29.52 -6.59 22.45
N GLU A 98 29.48 -6.90 21.16
CA GLU A 98 29.37 -5.91 20.09
C GLU A 98 28.03 -5.17 20.13
N VAL A 99 26.95 -5.87 20.42
CA VAL A 99 25.62 -5.24 20.63
C VAL A 99 25.65 -4.28 21.82
N LEU A 100 26.30 -4.65 22.94
CA LEU A 100 26.45 -3.74 24.09
C LEU A 100 27.29 -2.53 23.74
N LYS A 101 28.38 -2.69 22.99
CA LYS A 101 29.19 -1.57 22.48
C LYS A 101 28.39 -0.65 21.56
N LEU A 102 27.58 -1.22 20.68
CA LEU A 102 26.70 -0.44 19.80
C LEU A 102 25.67 0.35 20.62
N ASN A 103 25.01 -0.29 21.59
CA ASN A 103 24.02 0.35 22.45
C ASN A 103 24.63 1.46 23.34
N SER A 104 25.89 1.35 23.72
CA SER A 104 26.56 2.39 24.56
C SER A 104 26.78 3.71 23.84
N ARG A 105 26.62 3.75 22.52
CA ARG A 105 26.79 4.96 21.69
C ARG A 105 25.54 5.85 21.67
N VAL A 106 24.43 5.37 22.18
CA VAL A 106 23.15 6.10 22.16
C VAL A 106 22.59 6.14 23.56
N THR A 107 22.13 7.32 24.00
CA THR A 107 21.57 7.48 25.34
C THR A 107 20.06 7.17 25.36
N MET A 108 19.56 6.70 26.50
CA MET A 108 18.11 6.53 26.70
C MET A 108 17.34 7.85 26.47
N GLN A 109 17.91 8.97 26.86
CA GLN A 109 17.29 10.29 26.68
C GLN A 109 17.11 10.62 25.20
N GLN A 110 18.10 10.30 24.35
CA GLN A 110 17.97 10.46 22.90
C GLN A 110 16.83 9.59 22.35
N MET A 111 16.75 8.31 22.76
CA MET A 111 15.67 7.41 22.30
C MET A 111 14.29 7.91 22.75
N LEU A 112 14.17 8.35 24.00
CA LEU A 112 12.90 8.88 24.54
C LEU A 112 12.51 10.26 23.98
N ALA A 113 13.43 10.98 23.32
CA ALA A 113 13.09 12.20 22.60
C ALA A 113 12.31 11.96 21.31
N ARG A 114 12.27 10.73 20.81
CA ARG A 114 11.45 10.34 19.66
C ARG A 114 9.97 10.51 20.00
N GLU A 115 9.21 11.21 19.14
CA GLU A 115 7.83 11.64 19.41
C GLU A 115 6.91 10.51 19.82
N ASP A 116 6.98 9.36 19.14
CA ASP A 116 6.12 8.20 19.43
C ASP A 116 6.47 7.53 20.76
N PHE A 117 7.75 7.40 21.11
CA PHE A 117 8.16 6.89 22.43
C PHE A 117 7.75 7.86 23.55
N LYS A 118 8.01 9.15 23.34
CA LYS A 118 7.61 10.20 24.27
C LYS A 118 6.08 10.16 24.53
N ALA A 119 5.28 10.15 23.48
CA ALA A 119 3.82 10.11 23.60
C ALA A 119 3.33 8.83 24.29
N ARG A 120 3.98 7.68 24.07
CA ARG A 120 3.64 6.42 24.75
C ARG A 120 3.99 6.49 26.23
N VAL A 121 5.16 6.97 26.60
CA VAL A 121 5.60 7.11 27.99
C VAL A 121 4.69 8.10 28.74
N GLU A 122 4.42 9.27 28.17
CA GLU A 122 3.52 10.28 28.76
C GLU A 122 2.08 9.77 28.88
N GLY A 123 1.65 8.93 27.94
CA GLY A 123 0.35 8.27 27.95
C GLY A 123 0.26 7.01 28.82
N GLY A 124 1.30 6.68 29.60
CA GLY A 124 1.36 5.50 30.46
C GLY A 124 1.38 4.16 29.68
N LYS A 125 1.78 4.17 28.41
CA LYS A 125 1.90 2.97 27.57
C LYS A 125 3.33 2.42 27.62
N GLU A 126 3.45 1.11 27.53
CA GLU A 126 4.75 0.44 27.54
C GLU A 126 5.60 0.80 26.31
N VAL A 127 6.89 1.03 26.54
CA VAL A 127 7.94 1.05 25.50
C VAL A 127 8.94 -0.03 25.88
N ARG A 128 9.15 -0.99 25.02
CA ARG A 128 10.01 -2.14 25.30
C ARG A 128 11.44 -1.89 24.79
N LEU A 129 12.44 -2.45 25.48
CA LEU A 129 13.85 -2.23 25.17
C LEU A 129 14.24 -2.62 23.74
N HIS A 130 13.67 -3.70 23.19
CA HIS A 130 13.95 -4.08 21.81
C HIS A 130 13.44 -3.07 20.79
N GLU A 131 12.35 -2.34 21.07
CA GLU A 131 11.86 -1.27 20.21
C GLU A 131 12.84 -0.09 20.17
N MET A 132 13.53 0.19 21.29
CA MET A 132 14.55 1.24 21.33
C MET A 132 15.81 0.88 20.54
N GLN A 133 16.05 -0.40 20.28
CA GLN A 133 17.16 -0.84 19.45
C GLN A 133 16.92 -0.63 17.95
N TYR A 134 15.67 -0.57 17.52
CA TYR A 134 15.35 -0.42 16.11
C TYR A 134 16.03 0.79 15.45
N PRO A 135 15.94 2.03 15.97
CA PRO A 135 16.64 3.18 15.42
C PRO A 135 18.16 3.00 15.35
N ILE A 136 18.74 2.33 16.35
CA ILE A 136 20.18 2.07 16.43
C ILE A 136 20.60 1.11 15.33
N MET A 137 19.82 0.06 15.10
CA MET A 137 20.07 -0.93 14.06
C MET A 137 19.94 -0.32 12.67
N GLN A 138 18.87 0.44 12.40
CA GLN A 138 18.72 1.15 11.13
C GLN A 138 19.88 2.12 10.90
N GLY A 139 20.33 2.79 11.95
CA GLY A 139 21.50 3.66 11.90
C GLY A 139 22.78 2.90 11.59
N TRP A 140 22.98 1.72 12.21
CA TRP A 140 24.16 0.88 11.97
C TRP A 140 24.18 0.31 10.54
N ASP A 141 23.04 0.00 9.95
CA ASP A 141 22.94 -0.35 8.55
C ASP A 141 23.67 0.66 7.64
N SER A 142 23.56 1.94 7.95
CA SER A 142 24.22 3.01 7.19
C SER A 142 25.73 3.06 7.37
N VAL A 143 26.24 2.60 8.51
CA VAL A 143 27.68 2.41 8.77
C VAL A 143 28.19 1.24 7.94
N GLU A 144 27.54 0.08 8.01
CA GLU A 144 27.95 -1.16 7.31
C GLU A 144 28.03 -0.96 5.80
N ILE A 145 27.02 -0.34 5.18
CA ILE A 145 27.01 -0.10 3.75
C ILE A 145 27.67 1.21 3.32
N ARG A 146 28.21 1.99 4.27
CA ARG A 146 28.87 3.29 4.03
C ARG A 146 27.97 4.24 3.22
N ALA A 147 26.72 4.37 3.64
CA ALA A 147 25.74 5.16 2.92
C ALA A 147 26.12 6.65 2.86
N ASP A 148 26.08 7.26 1.65
CA ASP A 148 26.27 8.71 1.47
C ASP A 148 24.95 9.47 1.61
N VAL A 149 23.84 8.84 1.25
CA VAL A 149 22.49 9.40 1.36
C VAL A 149 21.53 8.29 1.77
N GLU A 150 20.66 8.57 2.74
CA GLU A 150 19.57 7.66 3.12
C GLU A 150 18.22 8.30 2.83
N LEU A 151 17.39 7.54 2.08
CA LEU A 151 16.01 7.86 1.78
C LEU A 151 15.06 7.21 2.81
N GLY A 152 14.02 7.93 3.18
CA GLY A 152 12.94 7.39 4.01
C GLY A 152 11.69 8.25 3.94
N GLY A 153 10.61 7.82 4.57
CA GLY A 153 9.47 8.69 4.85
C GLY A 153 9.81 9.74 5.90
N THR A 154 9.01 10.79 6.03
CA THR A 154 9.21 11.80 7.08
C THR A 154 9.18 11.20 8.50
N ASP A 155 8.47 10.09 8.69
CA ASP A 155 8.43 9.32 9.94
C ASP A 155 9.75 8.58 10.26
N GLN A 156 10.67 8.48 9.30
CA GLN A 156 11.98 7.82 9.45
C GLN A 156 13.11 8.78 9.83
N LEU A 157 12.85 10.10 9.85
CA LEU A 157 13.90 11.12 10.04
C LEU A 157 14.75 10.86 11.30
N PHE A 158 14.11 10.50 12.42
CA PHE A 158 14.81 10.21 13.66
C PHE A 158 15.84 9.07 13.48
N ASN A 159 15.42 7.96 12.90
CA ASN A 159 16.29 6.79 12.70
C ASN A 159 17.45 7.13 11.75
N ILE A 160 17.19 7.89 10.68
CA ILE A 160 18.23 8.34 9.73
C ILE A 160 19.25 9.23 10.43
N LEU A 161 18.81 10.10 11.35
CA LEU A 161 19.73 10.97 12.12
C LEU A 161 20.60 10.17 13.09
N VAL A 162 20.10 9.11 13.72
CA VAL A 162 20.90 8.17 14.51
C VAL A 162 22.03 7.58 13.65
N GLY A 163 21.73 7.19 12.40
CA GLY A 163 22.76 6.70 11.47
C GLY A 163 23.86 7.71 11.18
N ARG A 164 23.51 8.99 11.04
CA ARG A 164 24.49 10.07 10.86
C ARG A 164 25.45 10.21 12.07
N ASP A 165 24.90 10.08 13.27
CA ASP A 165 25.71 10.20 14.49
C ASP A 165 26.64 8.98 14.64
N LEU A 166 26.17 7.77 14.36
CA LEU A 166 27.00 6.57 14.36
C LEU A 166 28.11 6.63 13.29
N GLN A 167 27.83 7.12 12.10
CA GLN A 167 28.84 7.33 11.05
C GLN A 167 29.94 8.30 11.51
N LYS A 168 29.59 9.41 12.18
CA LYS A 168 30.58 10.34 12.74
C LYS A 168 31.50 9.67 13.76
N GLU A 169 30.95 8.86 14.65
CA GLU A 169 31.72 8.13 15.65
C GLU A 169 32.69 7.13 15.03
N GLU A 170 32.30 6.52 13.88
CA GLU A 170 33.17 5.66 13.07
C GLU A 170 34.15 6.45 12.17
N GLY A 171 34.23 7.78 12.30
CA GLY A 171 35.10 8.62 11.50
C GLY A 171 34.71 8.75 10.03
N MET A 172 33.47 8.44 9.69
CA MET A 172 32.92 8.55 8.36
C MET A 172 32.28 9.93 8.12
N LEU A 173 32.17 10.33 6.86
CA LEU A 173 31.29 11.45 6.49
C LEU A 173 29.84 11.05 6.75
N PRO A 174 29.07 11.85 7.51
CA PRO A 174 27.68 11.54 7.79
C PRO A 174 26.83 11.62 6.56
N GLN A 175 25.99 10.63 6.33
CA GLN A 175 25.04 10.57 5.22
C GLN A 175 24.10 11.78 5.18
N ILE A 176 23.61 12.13 4.01
CA ILE A 176 22.54 13.10 3.84
C ILE A 176 21.21 12.41 4.19
N ALA A 177 20.43 12.99 5.08
CA ALA A 177 19.08 12.57 5.37
C ALA A 177 18.13 13.18 4.33
N MET A 178 17.46 12.34 3.53
CA MET A 178 16.47 12.79 2.54
C MET A 178 15.12 12.13 2.83
N THR A 179 14.16 12.92 3.29
CA THR A 179 12.84 12.40 3.61
C THR A 179 11.81 12.76 2.54
N MET A 180 10.99 11.79 2.21
CA MET A 180 9.86 11.94 1.30
C MET A 180 8.56 12.08 2.10
N PRO A 181 7.60 12.88 1.60
CA PRO A 181 6.31 13.01 2.27
C PRO A 181 5.59 11.65 2.31
N LEU A 182 4.90 11.41 3.42
CA LEU A 182 3.97 10.27 3.49
C LEU A 182 2.79 10.53 2.56
N LEU A 183 2.40 9.50 1.81
CA LEU A 183 1.24 9.57 0.94
C LEU A 183 0.00 9.22 1.73
N GLU A 184 -1.02 10.07 1.67
CA GLU A 184 -2.33 9.81 2.24
C GLU A 184 -3.01 8.68 1.45
N GLY A 185 -3.75 7.81 2.16
CA GLY A 185 -4.56 6.77 1.54
C GLY A 185 -5.83 7.31 0.89
N LEU A 186 -6.62 6.41 0.30
CA LEU A 186 -7.86 6.77 -0.40
C LEU A 186 -8.91 7.42 0.51
N ASP A 187 -8.74 7.34 1.84
CA ASP A 187 -9.57 8.06 2.82
C ASP A 187 -9.21 9.56 2.93
N GLY A 188 -8.10 9.99 2.31
CA GLY A 188 -7.64 11.39 2.27
C GLY A 188 -7.16 11.96 3.61
N VAL A 189 -7.04 11.14 4.65
CA VAL A 189 -6.71 11.58 6.02
C VAL A 189 -5.50 10.87 6.59
N ARG A 190 -5.55 9.53 6.62
CA ARG A 190 -4.48 8.71 7.20
C ARG A 190 -3.46 8.34 6.13
N LYS A 191 -2.20 8.12 6.55
CA LYS A 191 -1.20 7.59 5.62
C LYS A 191 -1.71 6.30 4.96
N MET A 192 -1.33 6.12 3.69
CA MET A 192 -1.68 4.90 2.95
C MET A 192 -1.10 3.68 3.65
N SER A 193 -1.95 2.70 3.95
CA SER A 193 -1.56 1.48 4.64
C SER A 193 -2.55 0.35 4.37
N LYS A 194 -2.04 -0.88 4.25
CA LYS A 194 -2.87 -2.10 4.18
C LYS A 194 -3.74 -2.28 5.42
N SER A 195 -3.18 -2.01 6.60
CA SER A 195 -3.90 -2.14 7.88
C SER A 195 -5.13 -1.24 7.97
N TYR A 196 -5.16 -0.15 7.20
CA TYR A 196 -6.31 0.77 7.15
C TYR A 196 -7.25 0.48 5.97
N GLY A 197 -6.89 -0.44 5.07
CA GLY A 197 -7.68 -0.73 3.87
C GLY A 197 -7.81 0.43 2.88
N ASN A 198 -6.97 1.46 3.01
CA ASN A 198 -7.00 2.71 2.24
C ASN A 198 -5.91 2.77 1.16
N TYR A 199 -5.41 1.64 0.71
CA TYR A 199 -4.24 1.55 -0.17
C TYR A 199 -4.58 1.15 -1.61
N VAL A 200 -3.64 1.44 -2.52
CA VAL A 200 -3.58 0.95 -3.89
C VAL A 200 -2.27 0.17 -4.04
N GLY A 201 -2.35 -1.13 -4.31
CA GLY A 201 -1.18 -2.00 -4.50
C GLY A 201 -0.63 -1.88 -5.93
N VAL A 202 0.68 -2.01 -6.09
CA VAL A 202 1.33 -1.94 -7.42
C VAL A 202 1.11 -3.20 -8.28
N ASP A 203 0.67 -4.28 -7.64
CA ASP A 203 0.40 -5.59 -8.27
C ASP A 203 -1.10 -5.89 -8.39
N GLU A 204 -1.95 -4.93 -8.01
CA GLU A 204 -3.39 -5.07 -8.21
C GLU A 204 -3.72 -5.10 -9.70
N ALA A 205 -4.77 -5.82 -10.09
CA ALA A 205 -5.26 -5.85 -11.46
C ALA A 205 -5.53 -4.41 -11.97
N PRO A 206 -5.26 -4.12 -13.25
CA PRO A 206 -5.36 -2.77 -13.82
C PRO A 206 -6.72 -2.09 -13.56
N GLU A 207 -7.82 -2.83 -13.68
CA GLU A 207 -9.20 -2.35 -13.45
C GLU A 207 -9.43 -1.98 -11.98
N MET A 208 -8.84 -2.75 -11.06
CA MET A 208 -8.91 -2.49 -9.62
C MET A 208 -8.10 -1.25 -9.25
N MET A 209 -6.89 -1.15 -9.78
CA MET A 209 -6.02 0.02 -9.59
C MET A 209 -6.70 1.28 -10.12
N PHE A 210 -7.17 1.27 -11.37
CA PHE A 210 -7.88 2.38 -11.99
C PHE A 210 -9.13 2.78 -11.19
N GLY A 211 -9.97 1.81 -10.83
CA GLY A 211 -11.19 2.04 -10.06
C GLY A 211 -10.93 2.64 -8.66
N LYS A 212 -9.88 2.20 -7.98
CA LYS A 212 -9.45 2.77 -6.69
C LYS A 212 -8.96 4.22 -6.87
N MET A 213 -8.16 4.49 -7.88
CA MET A 213 -7.69 5.85 -8.18
C MET A 213 -8.86 6.79 -8.49
N MET A 214 -9.89 6.33 -9.21
CA MET A 214 -11.11 7.09 -9.47
C MET A 214 -11.92 7.41 -8.20
N SER A 215 -11.72 6.68 -7.09
CA SER A 215 -12.40 6.94 -5.81
C SER A 215 -11.75 8.04 -4.96
N ALA A 216 -10.56 8.52 -5.33
CA ALA A 216 -9.87 9.59 -4.62
C ALA A 216 -10.67 10.90 -4.65
N SER A 217 -10.62 11.71 -3.57
CA SER A 217 -11.19 13.06 -3.56
C SER A 217 -10.43 14.00 -4.51
N ASP A 218 -10.98 15.17 -4.80
CA ASP A 218 -10.32 16.12 -5.70
C ASP A 218 -9.07 16.73 -5.04
N GLU A 219 -9.09 16.95 -3.72
CA GLU A 219 -7.91 17.39 -2.96
C GLU A 219 -6.79 16.33 -2.97
N LEU A 220 -7.17 15.07 -2.79
CA LEU A 220 -6.23 13.95 -2.84
C LEU A 220 -5.66 13.75 -4.25
N MET A 221 -6.46 14.00 -5.28
CA MET A 221 -6.02 13.95 -6.67
C MET A 221 -4.83 14.90 -6.92
N ASP A 222 -4.93 16.17 -6.47
CA ASP A 222 -3.85 17.15 -6.62
C ASP A 222 -2.57 16.69 -5.91
N ARG A 223 -2.72 16.11 -4.73
CA ARG A 223 -1.63 15.53 -3.95
C ARG A 223 -0.96 14.37 -4.69
N TYR A 224 -1.75 13.49 -5.30
CA TYR A 224 -1.24 12.34 -6.05
C TYR A 224 -0.52 12.77 -7.35
N TYR A 225 -1.04 13.76 -8.07
CA TYR A 225 -0.30 14.33 -9.21
C TYR A 225 1.08 14.81 -8.80
N LEU A 226 1.17 15.56 -7.70
CA LEU A 226 2.43 16.11 -7.23
C LEU A 226 3.40 15.02 -6.72
N VAL A 227 2.92 14.14 -5.84
CA VAL A 227 3.79 13.22 -5.09
C VAL A 227 4.15 11.99 -5.92
N LEU A 228 3.22 11.43 -6.69
CA LEU A 228 3.44 10.20 -7.47
C LEU A 228 3.97 10.47 -8.87
N LEU A 229 3.57 11.58 -9.49
CA LEU A 229 3.96 11.88 -10.87
C LEU A 229 5.00 13.01 -10.97
N GLY A 230 5.20 13.81 -9.91
CA GLY A 230 6.04 15.01 -9.97
C GLY A 230 5.45 16.13 -10.83
N GLU A 231 4.15 16.08 -11.09
CA GLU A 231 3.44 16.99 -11.98
C GLU A 231 2.40 17.81 -11.21
N LYS A 232 2.02 18.96 -11.75
CA LYS A 232 0.82 19.68 -11.32
C LYS A 232 -0.34 19.27 -12.21
N ARG A 233 -1.53 19.12 -11.61
CA ARG A 233 -2.75 18.91 -12.38
C ARG A 233 -2.98 20.06 -13.35
N ASP A 234 -3.40 19.77 -14.56
CA ASP A 234 -3.87 20.78 -15.50
C ASP A 234 -5.23 21.33 -15.00
N MET A 235 -5.24 22.59 -14.60
CA MET A 235 -6.43 23.30 -14.11
C MET A 235 -7.44 23.62 -15.22
N GLY A 236 -7.05 23.50 -16.50
CA GLY A 236 -7.94 23.63 -17.66
C GLY A 236 -8.82 22.40 -17.91
N LEU A 237 -8.45 21.25 -17.34
CA LEU A 237 -9.24 20.03 -17.45
C LEU A 237 -10.37 19.99 -16.44
N HIS A 238 -11.51 19.46 -16.89
CA HIS A 238 -12.60 19.13 -15.97
C HIS A 238 -12.10 18.14 -14.90
N PRO A 239 -12.45 18.29 -13.59
CA PRO A 239 -11.91 17.45 -12.51
C PRO A 239 -12.05 15.94 -12.77
N MET A 240 -13.16 15.50 -13.37
CA MET A 240 -13.37 14.11 -13.74
C MET A 240 -12.36 13.61 -14.79
N GLU A 241 -12.05 14.42 -15.82
CA GLU A 241 -11.09 14.05 -16.85
C GLU A 241 -9.65 14.07 -16.30
N ALA A 242 -9.33 15.04 -15.43
CA ALA A 242 -8.05 15.05 -14.72
C ALA A 242 -7.88 13.79 -13.85
N LYS A 243 -8.93 13.36 -13.15
CA LYS A 243 -8.90 12.14 -12.34
C LYS A 243 -8.74 10.88 -13.18
N LYS A 244 -9.42 10.78 -14.33
CA LYS A 244 -9.24 9.68 -15.28
C LYS A 244 -7.81 9.66 -15.84
N LEU A 245 -7.24 10.83 -16.13
CA LEU A 245 -5.86 10.93 -16.61
C LEU A 245 -4.86 10.48 -15.55
N LEU A 246 -5.05 10.89 -14.28
CA LEU A 246 -4.24 10.42 -13.16
C LEU A 246 -4.32 8.91 -13.01
N ALA A 247 -5.53 8.35 -12.98
CA ALA A 247 -5.76 6.91 -12.87
C ALA A 247 -5.10 6.16 -14.03
N TRP A 248 -5.23 6.66 -15.25
CA TRP A 248 -4.59 6.11 -16.43
C TRP A 248 -3.06 6.13 -16.31
N LYS A 249 -2.45 7.27 -15.95
CA LYS A 249 -0.99 7.42 -15.81
C LYS A 249 -0.43 6.46 -14.77
N ILE A 250 -1.10 6.32 -13.61
CA ILE A 250 -0.67 5.41 -12.55
C ILE A 250 -0.81 3.95 -13.01
N THR A 251 -1.95 3.58 -13.61
CA THR A 251 -2.15 2.21 -14.11
C THR A 251 -1.14 1.86 -15.21
N ALA A 252 -0.90 2.75 -16.17
CA ALA A 252 0.08 2.55 -17.24
C ALA A 252 1.52 2.40 -16.72
N ARG A 253 1.86 3.06 -15.62
CA ARG A 253 3.20 2.99 -15.02
C ARG A 253 3.51 1.60 -14.44
N TYR A 254 2.54 0.95 -13.81
CA TYR A 254 2.76 -0.35 -13.13
C TYR A 254 2.34 -1.57 -13.95
N HIS A 255 1.63 -1.33 -15.06
CA HIS A 255 1.25 -2.35 -16.04
C HIS A 255 1.79 -1.95 -17.41
N ASP A 256 0.90 -1.47 -18.30
CA ASP A 256 1.25 -0.84 -19.58
C ASP A 256 0.10 0.07 -20.06
N SER A 257 0.33 0.78 -21.15
CA SER A 257 -0.67 1.70 -21.71
C SER A 257 -1.93 0.97 -22.21
N ALA A 258 -1.78 -0.22 -22.77
CA ALA A 258 -2.92 -1.00 -23.30
C ALA A 258 -3.84 -1.48 -22.16
N ALA A 259 -3.26 -1.95 -21.07
CA ALA A 259 -4.01 -2.32 -19.86
C ALA A 259 -4.71 -1.11 -19.24
N ALA A 260 -4.05 0.07 -19.21
CA ALA A 260 -4.64 1.29 -18.71
C ALA A 260 -5.80 1.81 -19.58
N ASP A 261 -5.68 1.69 -20.92
CA ASP A 261 -6.76 2.04 -21.86
C ASP A 261 -7.97 1.13 -21.67
N THR A 262 -7.72 -0.16 -21.52
CA THR A 262 -8.79 -1.15 -21.25
C THR A 262 -9.50 -0.85 -19.93
N ALA A 263 -8.73 -0.64 -18.84
CA ALA A 263 -9.28 -0.31 -17.53
C ALA A 263 -10.09 1.00 -17.55
N ARG A 264 -9.63 2.01 -18.28
CA ARG A 264 -10.34 3.27 -18.49
C ARG A 264 -11.65 3.07 -19.23
N SER A 265 -11.61 2.35 -20.35
CA SER A 265 -12.79 2.08 -21.19
C SER A 265 -13.85 1.30 -20.41
N ASP A 266 -13.43 0.27 -19.68
CA ASP A 266 -14.32 -0.52 -18.83
C ASP A 266 -14.94 0.34 -17.72
N TRP A 267 -14.12 1.15 -17.04
CA TRP A 267 -14.64 2.07 -16.02
C TRP A 267 -15.66 3.07 -16.60
N GLU A 268 -15.38 3.65 -17.78
CA GLU A 268 -16.29 4.58 -18.46
C GLU A 268 -17.62 3.90 -18.84
N THR A 269 -17.56 2.66 -19.31
CA THR A 269 -18.74 1.87 -19.64
C THR A 269 -19.59 1.60 -18.41
N ARG A 270 -18.97 1.17 -17.31
CA ARG A 270 -19.67 0.84 -16.04
C ARG A 270 -20.27 2.06 -15.34
N PHE A 271 -19.54 3.18 -15.33
CA PHE A 271 -19.87 4.30 -14.43
C PHE A 271 -20.28 5.58 -15.15
N SER A 272 -19.70 5.89 -16.32
CA SER A 272 -20.05 7.11 -17.06
C SER A 272 -21.23 6.90 -17.99
N LYS A 273 -21.20 5.84 -18.79
CA LYS A 273 -22.28 5.50 -19.74
C LYS A 273 -23.41 4.73 -19.06
N ARG A 274 -23.15 4.13 -17.90
CA ARG A 274 -24.06 3.21 -17.17
C ARG A 274 -24.53 2.02 -18.00
N ASP A 275 -23.79 1.69 -19.04
CA ASP A 275 -24.07 0.54 -19.89
C ASP A 275 -23.40 -0.72 -19.31
N LEU A 276 -24.08 -1.32 -18.34
CA LEU A 276 -23.61 -2.55 -17.71
C LEU A 276 -23.71 -3.77 -18.66
N ALA A 277 -24.49 -3.68 -19.72
CA ALA A 277 -24.61 -4.78 -20.70
C ALA A 277 -23.34 -4.92 -21.54
N ALA A 278 -22.64 -3.80 -21.84
CA ALA A 278 -21.38 -3.78 -22.57
C ALA A 278 -20.11 -3.84 -21.69
N ALA A 279 -20.27 -3.75 -20.35
CA ALA A 279 -19.13 -3.78 -19.43
C ALA A 279 -18.55 -5.20 -19.29
N ASP A 280 -17.24 -5.30 -19.08
CA ASP A 280 -16.59 -6.54 -18.64
C ASP A 280 -16.91 -6.78 -17.16
N LEU A 281 -17.84 -7.70 -16.90
CA LEU A 281 -18.35 -8.03 -15.57
C LEU A 281 -17.93 -9.44 -15.19
N PRO A 282 -17.70 -9.72 -13.89
CA PRO A 282 -17.54 -11.09 -13.42
C PRO A 282 -18.71 -11.96 -13.89
N GLU A 283 -18.40 -13.06 -14.55
CA GLU A 283 -19.40 -14.01 -15.03
C GLU A 283 -19.69 -15.07 -13.97
N VAL A 284 -20.96 -15.37 -13.78
CA VAL A 284 -21.45 -16.36 -12.82
C VAL A 284 -22.35 -17.36 -13.54
N GLU A 285 -21.99 -18.63 -13.50
CA GLU A 285 -22.81 -19.68 -14.05
C GLU A 285 -24.08 -19.88 -13.22
N ILE A 286 -25.24 -19.75 -13.83
CA ILE A 286 -26.53 -19.95 -13.16
C ILE A 286 -26.59 -21.34 -12.51
N ALA A 287 -26.04 -22.36 -13.18
CA ALA A 287 -26.00 -23.74 -12.69
C ALA A 287 -25.11 -23.89 -11.41
N SER A 288 -24.21 -22.95 -11.14
CA SER A 288 -23.36 -22.96 -9.93
C SER A 288 -24.02 -22.34 -8.71
N LEU A 289 -25.16 -21.69 -8.88
CA LEU A 289 -25.90 -21.06 -7.79
C LEU A 289 -26.64 -22.12 -6.97
N PRO A 290 -26.69 -22.00 -5.64
CA PRO A 290 -27.55 -22.84 -4.81
C PRO A 290 -29.02 -22.71 -5.20
N ALA A 291 -29.76 -23.81 -5.18
CA ALA A 291 -31.18 -23.83 -5.52
C ALA A 291 -32.03 -23.00 -4.54
N ASP A 292 -33.14 -22.46 -5.03
CA ASP A 292 -34.16 -21.76 -4.22
C ASP A 292 -33.68 -20.52 -3.43
N MET A 293 -32.70 -19.78 -3.98
CA MET A 293 -32.27 -18.52 -3.36
C MET A 293 -33.27 -17.38 -3.61
N ASN A 294 -33.66 -16.69 -2.55
CA ASN A 294 -34.27 -15.37 -2.66
C ASN A 294 -33.23 -14.30 -2.98
N ALA A 295 -33.68 -13.10 -3.36
CA ALA A 295 -32.81 -12.00 -3.75
C ALA A 295 -31.75 -11.65 -2.68
N LEU A 296 -32.11 -11.69 -1.38
CA LEU A 296 -31.18 -11.42 -0.29
C LEU A 296 -30.07 -12.48 -0.19
N ALA A 297 -30.44 -13.75 -0.27
CA ALA A 297 -29.49 -14.86 -0.22
C ALA A 297 -28.53 -14.83 -1.42
N LEU A 298 -29.05 -14.58 -2.63
CA LEU A 298 -28.25 -14.43 -3.84
C LEU A 298 -27.28 -13.26 -3.73
N VAL A 299 -27.74 -12.09 -3.30
CA VAL A 299 -26.88 -10.91 -3.13
C VAL A 299 -25.79 -11.16 -2.10
N SER A 300 -26.12 -11.82 -0.97
CA SER A 300 -25.14 -12.19 0.05
C SER A 300 -24.10 -13.15 -0.49
N PHE A 301 -24.53 -14.18 -1.21
CA PHE A 301 -23.67 -15.16 -1.86
C PHE A 301 -22.69 -14.51 -2.84
N LEU A 302 -23.17 -13.62 -3.70
CA LEU A 302 -22.35 -12.93 -4.69
C LEU A 302 -21.33 -12.00 -4.04
N PHE A 303 -21.71 -11.24 -3.00
CA PHE A 303 -20.75 -10.43 -2.26
C PHE A 303 -19.64 -11.28 -1.64
N GLU A 304 -19.97 -12.41 -1.03
CA GLU A 304 -19.01 -13.28 -0.36
C GLU A 304 -18.12 -14.05 -1.34
N ASN A 305 -18.69 -14.66 -2.37
CA ASN A 305 -17.97 -15.61 -3.24
C ASN A 305 -17.36 -14.99 -4.49
N VAL A 306 -17.94 -13.90 -5.03
CA VAL A 306 -17.42 -13.23 -6.22
C VAL A 306 -16.54 -12.04 -5.84
N PHE A 307 -16.97 -11.22 -4.87
CA PHE A 307 -16.28 -9.99 -4.49
C PHE A 307 -15.46 -10.10 -3.21
N GLN A 308 -15.49 -11.26 -2.53
CA GLN A 308 -14.76 -11.52 -1.27
C GLN A 308 -15.10 -10.51 -0.16
N VAL A 309 -16.35 -10.03 -0.16
CA VAL A 309 -16.86 -9.02 0.79
C VAL A 309 -17.96 -9.62 1.64
N LYS A 310 -17.70 -9.81 2.92
CA LYS A 310 -18.69 -10.32 3.85
C LYS A 310 -19.57 -9.20 4.40
N LYS A 311 -20.89 -9.28 4.16
CA LYS A 311 -21.91 -8.33 4.67
C LYS A 311 -23.00 -9.06 5.42
N SER A 312 -23.46 -8.50 6.55
CA SER A 312 -24.60 -9.06 7.24
C SER A 312 -25.92 -8.77 6.50
N ASN A 313 -26.90 -9.65 6.66
CA ASN A 313 -28.23 -9.48 6.04
C ASN A 313 -28.90 -8.15 6.43
N GLY A 314 -28.66 -7.65 7.65
CA GLY A 314 -29.18 -6.36 8.09
C GLY A 314 -28.58 -5.18 7.30
N VAL A 315 -27.27 -5.23 7.05
CA VAL A 315 -26.56 -4.24 6.21
C VAL A 315 -27.06 -4.30 4.77
N LEU A 316 -27.19 -5.48 4.19
CA LEU A 316 -27.68 -5.65 2.82
C LEU A 316 -29.09 -5.06 2.66
N ARG A 317 -30.00 -5.34 3.57
CA ARG A 317 -31.36 -4.78 3.54
C ARG A 317 -31.35 -3.24 3.60
N LYS A 318 -30.61 -2.68 4.57
CA LYS A 318 -30.59 -1.25 4.84
C LYS A 318 -29.86 -0.43 3.74
N GLU A 319 -28.71 -0.93 3.29
CA GLU A 319 -27.82 -0.15 2.41
C GLU A 319 -28.02 -0.47 0.91
N HIS A 320 -28.58 -1.63 0.57
CA HIS A 320 -28.70 -2.07 -0.82
C HIS A 320 -30.14 -2.22 -1.30
N PHE A 321 -30.99 -2.91 -0.55
CA PHE A 321 -32.38 -3.11 -0.97
C PHE A 321 -33.26 -1.87 -0.74
N THR A 322 -33.25 -1.32 0.48
CA THR A 322 -34.08 -0.12 0.81
C THR A 322 -33.86 1.06 -0.13
N PRO A 323 -32.62 1.46 -0.48
CA PRO A 323 -32.41 2.54 -1.44
C PRO A 323 -32.56 2.13 -2.89
N GLY A 324 -32.86 0.85 -3.18
CA GLY A 324 -33.00 0.32 -4.54
C GLY A 324 -31.68 0.31 -5.32
N ALA A 325 -30.57 0.00 -4.63
CA ALA A 325 -29.25 -0.14 -5.25
C ALA A 325 -29.13 -1.46 -6.04
N ILE A 326 -29.90 -2.50 -5.64
CA ILE A 326 -29.98 -3.76 -6.37
C ILE A 326 -30.84 -3.56 -7.62
N GLN A 327 -30.31 -3.96 -8.78
CA GLN A 327 -31.03 -3.86 -10.06
C GLN A 327 -30.75 -5.13 -10.89
N LEU A 328 -31.79 -5.77 -11.41
CA LEU A 328 -31.69 -6.84 -12.39
C LEU A 328 -32.09 -6.27 -13.75
N ASN A 329 -31.16 -6.28 -14.71
CA ASN A 329 -31.38 -5.70 -16.04
C ASN A 329 -31.97 -4.27 -15.95
N ASP A 330 -31.37 -3.42 -15.12
CA ASP A 330 -31.77 -2.03 -14.81
C ASP A 330 -33.11 -1.86 -14.08
N VAL A 331 -33.82 -2.94 -13.78
CA VAL A 331 -35.04 -2.91 -12.97
C VAL A 331 -34.68 -2.99 -11.48
N LYS A 332 -35.11 -1.98 -10.71
CA LYS A 332 -34.84 -1.92 -9.27
C LYS A 332 -35.54 -3.03 -8.49
N MET A 333 -34.77 -3.69 -7.64
CA MET A 333 -35.22 -4.75 -6.74
C MET A 333 -35.19 -4.22 -5.31
N THR A 334 -36.36 -4.05 -4.70
CA THR A 334 -36.52 -3.54 -3.34
C THR A 334 -37.01 -4.61 -2.36
N ASP A 335 -37.56 -5.73 -2.86
CA ASP A 335 -38.00 -6.84 -2.03
C ASP A 335 -36.88 -7.88 -1.86
N PRO A 336 -36.31 -8.02 -0.63
CA PRO A 336 -35.28 -8.99 -0.35
C PRO A 336 -35.73 -10.46 -0.41
N SER A 337 -37.05 -10.69 -0.36
CA SER A 337 -37.65 -12.04 -0.38
C SER A 337 -38.01 -12.51 -1.80
N ALA A 338 -37.93 -11.63 -2.79
CA ALA A 338 -38.28 -11.97 -4.17
C ALA A 338 -37.39 -13.11 -4.71
N VAL A 339 -37.95 -14.03 -5.47
CA VAL A 339 -37.20 -14.99 -6.28
C VAL A 339 -36.88 -14.33 -7.60
N LEU A 340 -35.60 -14.33 -7.99
CA LEU A 340 -35.15 -13.70 -9.23
C LEU A 340 -35.14 -14.70 -10.37
N GLU A 341 -35.79 -14.37 -11.47
CA GLU A 341 -35.70 -15.13 -12.73
C GLU A 341 -34.40 -14.72 -13.44
N LEU A 342 -33.40 -15.57 -13.40
CA LEU A 342 -32.10 -15.35 -14.02
C LEU A 342 -32.05 -16.04 -15.38
N ALA A 343 -31.62 -15.32 -16.39
CA ALA A 343 -31.39 -15.86 -17.73
C ALA A 343 -29.93 -15.62 -18.15
N PRO A 344 -29.33 -16.44 -19.01
CA PRO A 344 -28.04 -16.16 -19.60
C PRO A 344 -28.01 -14.76 -20.21
N GLY A 345 -26.95 -13.98 -19.88
CA GLY A 345 -26.83 -12.58 -20.28
C GLY A 345 -27.45 -11.57 -19.32
N SER A 346 -28.26 -12.01 -18.33
CA SER A 346 -28.81 -11.12 -17.31
C SER A 346 -27.68 -10.45 -16.50
N VAL A 347 -27.84 -9.16 -16.19
CA VAL A 347 -26.92 -8.39 -15.37
C VAL A 347 -27.57 -8.01 -14.05
N LEU A 348 -26.98 -8.44 -12.93
CA LEU A 348 -27.39 -8.07 -11.59
C LEU A 348 -26.41 -7.07 -11.00
N ARG A 349 -26.87 -5.84 -10.82
CA ARG A 349 -26.15 -4.80 -10.11
C ARG A 349 -26.42 -4.92 -8.61
N LEU A 350 -25.36 -5.01 -7.81
CA LEU A 350 -25.43 -5.14 -6.35
C LEU A 350 -25.19 -3.79 -5.63
N SER A 351 -24.45 -2.91 -6.27
CA SER A 351 -24.12 -1.57 -5.76
C SER A 351 -23.57 -0.69 -6.88
N LYS A 352 -23.16 0.53 -6.55
CA LYS A 352 -22.45 1.41 -7.50
C LYS A 352 -21.15 0.80 -8.04
N LYS A 353 -20.54 -0.13 -7.29
CA LYS A 353 -19.20 -0.70 -7.59
C LYS A 353 -19.23 -2.18 -7.99
N HIS A 354 -20.32 -2.89 -7.75
CA HIS A 354 -20.41 -4.33 -7.91
C HIS A 354 -21.59 -4.71 -8.79
N ALA A 355 -21.31 -5.42 -9.86
CA ALA A 355 -22.28 -6.03 -10.74
C ALA A 355 -21.73 -7.35 -11.27
N VAL A 356 -22.59 -8.29 -11.63
CA VAL A 356 -22.23 -9.59 -12.23
C VAL A 356 -23.09 -9.83 -13.47
N ARG A 357 -22.58 -10.64 -14.40
CA ARG A 357 -23.32 -11.17 -15.55
C ARG A 357 -23.54 -12.65 -15.33
N PHE A 358 -24.74 -13.12 -15.59
CA PHE A 358 -25.06 -14.54 -15.55
C PHE A 358 -24.86 -15.20 -16.92
N LYS A 359 -24.34 -16.42 -16.91
CA LYS A 359 -24.22 -17.29 -18.10
C LYS A 359 -24.72 -18.69 -17.83
#